data_0991b631f02e4661a45055a5cbffc6e5
#
_entry.id   0991b631f02e4661a45055a5cbffc6e5
#
_cell.length_a   1.000
_cell.length_b   1.000
_cell.length_c   1.000
_cell.angle_alpha   90.00
_cell.angle_beta   90.00
_cell.angle_gamma   90.00
#
_symmetry.space_group_name_H-M   'P 1'
#
loop_
_entity.id
_entity.type
_entity.pdbx_description
1 polymer ?
#
loop_
_entity_poly.entity_id
_entity_poly.type
_entity_poly.pdbx_seq_one_letter_code
_entity_poly.pdbx_strand_id
1 'polypeptide(L)'
;PTKLKSDAVDYECELAVVIGRTAKHVKKENAYDYVGGYTVANDYAIRDYLENWYRPNFRVKNRDTCTPIGPWLVDAKDIHDIYGSPMNLSLQTTVNGKITQSGHTRDMIFDVPTLIEYFSAFMTLQPGDLILTGTPDGVVNCEVGKVIVTSIEGIGDLINTLGE
;
A
#
# COMPACT_ATOMS: atom_id res chain seq x y z
N PRO A 1 13.49 -9.47 -7.67
CA PRO A 1 14.86 -9.18 -8.08
C PRO A 1 15.59 -10.44 -8.46
N THR A 2 15.89 -10.52 -9.74
CA THR A 2 16.68 -11.54 -10.39
C THR A 2 18.02 -11.70 -9.66
N LYS A 3 18.34 -12.77 -9.05
CA LYS A 3 19.56 -13.12 -8.32
C LYS A 3 19.48 -13.10 -6.79
N LEU A 4 18.36 -12.78 -6.20
CA LEU A 4 18.17 -13.01 -4.78
C LEU A 4 17.66 -14.43 -4.57
N LYS A 5 18.50 -15.28 -3.98
CA LYS A 5 17.99 -16.51 -3.40
C LYS A 5 17.37 -16.14 -2.06
N SER A 6 16.06 -16.16 -1.98
CA SER A 6 15.31 -15.95 -0.74
C SER A 6 14.11 -16.86 -0.73
N ASP A 7 13.89 -17.53 0.39
CA ASP A 7 12.71 -18.35 0.66
C ASP A 7 11.66 -17.57 1.48
N ALA A 8 11.92 -16.29 1.74
CA ALA A 8 11.12 -15.43 2.60
C ALA A 8 10.75 -14.11 1.91
N VAL A 9 10.21 -14.20 0.68
CA VAL A 9 9.63 -13.06 -0.04
C VAL A 9 8.13 -13.07 0.18
N ASP A 10 7.61 -12.00 0.73
CA ASP A 10 6.18 -11.81 0.91
C ASP A 10 5.69 -10.50 0.28
N TYR A 11 4.38 -10.37 0.18
CA TYR A 11 3.68 -9.21 -0.35
C TYR A 11 2.86 -8.58 0.77
N GLU A 12 2.57 -7.31 0.64
CA GLU A 12 1.69 -6.58 1.55
C GLU A 12 0.73 -5.72 0.71
N CYS A 13 -0.54 -6.15 0.67
CA CYS A 13 -1.62 -5.41 0.00
C CYS A 13 -1.93 -4.14 0.78
N GLU A 14 -1.77 -2.99 0.15
CA GLU A 14 -1.98 -1.70 0.81
C GLU A 14 -2.77 -0.74 -0.07
N LEU A 15 -3.69 0.00 0.56
CA LEU A 15 -4.19 1.23 -0.04
C LEU A 15 -3.05 2.25 -0.05
N ALA A 16 -2.72 2.78 -1.22
CA ALA A 16 -1.77 3.88 -1.35
C ALA A 16 -2.53 5.19 -1.52
N VAL A 17 -2.30 6.13 -0.60
CA VAL A 17 -2.86 7.48 -0.65
C VAL A 17 -1.86 8.38 -1.36
N VAL A 18 -2.29 9.03 -2.44
CA VAL A 18 -1.46 9.95 -3.23
C VAL A 18 -1.75 11.39 -2.79
N ILE A 19 -0.74 12.09 -2.35
CA ILE A 19 -0.86 13.50 -1.97
C ILE A 19 -1.04 14.36 -3.24
N GLY A 20 -2.06 15.19 -3.26
CA GLY A 20 -2.39 16.06 -4.40
C GLY A 20 -2.00 17.52 -4.21
N ARG A 21 -1.76 17.94 -2.97
CA ARG A 21 -1.41 19.32 -2.62
C ARG A 21 -0.38 19.33 -1.51
N THR A 22 0.54 20.32 -1.53
CA THR A 22 1.53 20.47 -0.45
C THR A 22 0.84 20.55 0.91
N ALA A 23 1.19 19.66 1.82
CA ALA A 23 0.57 19.48 3.12
C ALA A 23 1.60 19.66 4.24
N LYS A 24 1.35 20.62 5.11
CA LYS A 24 2.16 20.89 6.32
C LYS A 24 1.25 21.33 7.45
N HIS A 25 1.40 20.71 8.63
CA HIS A 25 0.58 20.97 9.81
C HIS A 25 -0.94 20.87 9.53
N VAL A 26 -1.33 19.88 8.72
CA VAL A 26 -2.73 19.64 8.34
C VAL A 26 -3.48 19.07 9.53
N LYS A 27 -4.67 19.60 9.77
CA LYS A 27 -5.58 19.04 10.78
C LYS A 27 -6.40 17.90 10.19
N LYS A 28 -6.73 16.92 11.03
CA LYS A 28 -7.46 15.70 10.64
C LYS A 28 -8.74 16.03 9.85
N GLU A 29 -9.50 17.02 10.28
CA GLU A 29 -10.76 17.44 9.64
C GLU A 29 -10.60 17.95 8.20
N ASN A 30 -9.40 18.41 7.82
CA ASN A 30 -9.10 18.96 6.49
C ASN A 30 -8.23 18.00 5.65
N ALA A 31 -7.91 16.81 6.15
CA ALA A 31 -6.92 15.93 5.55
C ALA A 31 -7.28 15.51 4.11
N TYR A 32 -8.52 15.23 3.82
CA TYR A 32 -8.96 14.83 2.49
C TYR A 32 -8.80 15.91 1.43
N ASP A 33 -8.75 17.19 1.79
CA ASP A 33 -8.48 18.30 0.86
C ASP A 33 -7.07 18.23 0.24
N TYR A 34 -6.19 17.43 0.80
CA TYR A 34 -4.80 17.24 0.37
C TYR A 34 -4.56 15.96 -0.41
N VAL A 35 -5.57 15.09 -0.51
CA VAL A 35 -5.49 13.84 -1.25
C VAL A 35 -5.82 14.08 -2.71
N GLY A 36 -4.91 13.67 -3.61
CA GLY A 36 -5.13 13.70 -5.05
C GLY A 36 -5.83 12.46 -5.57
N GLY A 37 -5.63 11.32 -4.92
CA GLY A 37 -6.25 10.06 -5.32
C GLY A 37 -5.73 8.86 -4.56
N TYR A 38 -6.16 7.70 -5.02
CA TYR A 38 -5.83 6.41 -4.43
C TYR A 38 -5.37 5.41 -5.49
N THR A 39 -4.48 4.52 -5.10
CA THR A 39 -4.03 3.41 -5.94
C THR A 39 -3.75 2.18 -5.06
N VAL A 40 -3.50 1.04 -5.69
CA VAL A 40 -3.06 -0.17 -4.99
C VAL A 40 -1.54 -0.17 -4.91
N ALA A 41 -0.99 -0.61 -3.79
CA ALA A 41 0.42 -0.94 -3.65
C ALA A 41 0.60 -2.38 -3.14
N ASN A 42 1.71 -3.00 -3.55
CA ASN A 42 2.27 -4.16 -2.90
C ASN A 42 3.62 -3.78 -2.29
N ASP A 43 3.69 -3.71 -0.97
CA ASP A 43 4.95 -3.43 -0.27
C ASP A 43 5.71 -4.73 -0.02
N TYR A 44 6.36 -5.26 -1.08
CA TYR A 44 7.12 -6.52 -0.98
C TYR A 44 8.23 -6.45 0.05
N ALA A 45 8.37 -7.52 0.82
CA ALA A 45 9.42 -7.67 1.80
C ALA A 45 10.27 -8.93 1.54
N ILE A 46 11.57 -8.78 1.65
CA ILE A 46 12.52 -9.91 1.63
C ILE A 46 13.02 -10.09 3.04
N ARG A 47 12.32 -10.95 3.81
CA ARG A 47 12.48 -11.09 5.26
C ARG A 47 13.85 -11.59 5.68
N ASP A 48 14.58 -12.33 4.82
CA ASP A 48 15.95 -12.79 5.09
C ASP A 48 16.94 -11.64 5.32
N TYR A 49 16.59 -10.44 4.91
CA TYR A 49 17.39 -9.22 5.12
C TYR A 49 16.96 -8.41 6.33
N LEU A 50 16.10 -8.94 7.17
CA LEU A 50 15.71 -8.30 8.43
C LEU A 50 16.85 -8.45 9.44
N GLU A 51 17.72 -7.45 9.53
CA GLU A 51 18.96 -7.50 10.30
C GLU A 51 18.75 -7.23 11.80
N ASN A 52 17.66 -6.54 12.15
CA ASN A 52 17.33 -6.24 13.55
C ASN A 52 15.84 -5.91 13.73
N TRP A 53 15.44 -5.69 14.98
CA TRP A 53 14.07 -5.36 15.37
C TRP A 53 13.65 -3.94 15.02
N TYR A 54 14.61 -3.06 14.68
CA TYR A 54 14.35 -1.66 14.49
C TYR A 54 14.27 -1.32 13.00
N ARG A 55 13.33 -0.46 12.68
CA ARG A 55 13.27 0.23 11.40
C ARG A 55 14.35 1.32 11.35
N PRO A 56 14.81 1.70 10.17
CA PRO A 56 14.27 1.38 8.85
C PRO A 56 14.75 0.04 8.28
N ASN A 57 13.84 -0.66 7.61
CA ASN A 57 14.09 -1.95 6.96
C ASN A 57 14.57 -1.75 5.51
N PHE A 58 15.59 -0.93 5.28
CA PHE A 58 16.00 -0.52 3.94
C PHE A 58 16.28 -1.70 3.01
N ARG A 59 17.01 -2.71 3.45
CA ARG A 59 17.36 -3.87 2.64
C ARG A 59 16.19 -4.84 2.44
N VAL A 60 15.22 -4.80 3.32
CA VAL A 60 14.03 -5.65 3.26
C VAL A 60 13.04 -5.12 2.24
N LYS A 61 12.80 -3.80 2.20
CA LYS A 61 11.73 -3.14 1.46
C LYS A 61 12.22 -2.38 0.21
N ASN A 62 13.40 -1.79 0.24
CA ASN A 62 13.86 -0.84 -0.77
C ASN A 62 14.79 -1.50 -1.78
N ARG A 63 14.24 -2.37 -2.61
CA ARG A 63 14.93 -2.99 -3.74
C ARG A 63 14.20 -2.65 -5.03
N ASP A 64 14.93 -2.75 -6.12
CA ASP A 64 14.33 -2.59 -7.44
C ASP A 64 13.11 -3.51 -7.57
N THR A 65 12.00 -2.97 -8.02
CA THR A 65 10.73 -3.66 -8.25
C THR A 65 9.97 -4.13 -7.00
N CYS A 66 10.43 -3.84 -5.79
CA CYS A 66 9.78 -4.32 -4.55
C CYS A 66 8.56 -3.50 -4.10
N THR A 67 8.24 -2.38 -4.77
CA THR A 67 7.04 -1.60 -4.43
C THR A 67 6.27 -1.24 -5.70
N PRO A 68 5.70 -2.23 -6.39
CA PRO A 68 4.81 -1.92 -7.52
C PRO A 68 3.56 -1.20 -7.03
N ILE A 69 3.11 -0.23 -7.83
CA ILE A 69 1.89 0.54 -7.60
C ILE A 69 1.05 0.55 -8.88
N GLY A 70 -0.26 0.63 -8.75
CA GLY A 70 -1.19 0.63 -9.88
C GLY A 70 -2.52 -0.03 -9.54
N PRO A 71 -3.32 -0.44 -10.54
CA PRO A 71 -3.06 -0.35 -11.99
C PRO A 71 -3.16 1.08 -12.53
N TRP A 72 -3.86 1.97 -11.83
CA TRP A 72 -4.03 3.39 -12.14
C TRP A 72 -4.26 4.20 -10.87
N LEU A 73 -4.20 5.50 -10.98
CA LEU A 73 -4.60 6.44 -9.95
C LEU A 73 -6.10 6.76 -10.14
N VAL A 74 -6.89 6.50 -9.10
CA VAL A 74 -8.31 6.91 -9.05
C VAL A 74 -8.42 8.24 -8.30
N ASP A 75 -9.13 9.20 -8.88
CA ASP A 75 -9.34 10.51 -8.26
C ASP A 75 -9.99 10.37 -6.88
N ALA A 76 -9.52 11.15 -5.92
CA ALA A 76 -10.07 11.12 -4.56
C ALA A 76 -11.57 11.43 -4.54
N LYS A 77 -12.03 12.35 -5.43
CA LYS A 77 -13.43 12.71 -5.54
C LYS A 77 -14.30 11.54 -5.98
N ASP A 78 -13.83 10.73 -6.96
CA ASP A 78 -14.60 9.57 -7.44
C ASP A 78 -14.79 8.53 -6.34
N ILE A 79 -13.75 8.27 -5.54
CA ILE A 79 -13.86 7.37 -4.38
C ILE A 79 -14.87 7.92 -3.35
N HIS A 80 -14.83 9.22 -3.05
CA HIS A 80 -15.78 9.83 -2.12
C HIS A 80 -17.21 9.84 -2.66
N ASP A 81 -17.42 10.14 -3.93
CA ASP A 81 -18.73 10.20 -4.55
C ASP A 81 -19.40 8.81 -4.62
N ILE A 82 -18.65 7.76 -4.91
CA ILE A 82 -19.18 6.41 -5.12
C ILE A 82 -19.26 5.62 -3.81
N TYR A 83 -18.23 5.70 -2.97
CA TYR A 83 -18.10 4.85 -1.77
C TYR A 83 -18.29 5.63 -0.46
N GLY A 84 -18.45 6.96 -0.54
CA GLY A 84 -18.61 7.85 0.61
C GLY A 84 -17.30 8.15 1.34
N SER A 85 -16.34 7.23 1.28
CA SER A 85 -15.04 7.38 1.96
C SER A 85 -14.05 6.33 1.46
N PRO A 86 -12.74 6.62 1.41
CA PRO A 86 -11.70 5.62 1.18
C PRO A 86 -11.60 4.60 2.33
N MET A 87 -12.25 4.86 3.45
CA MET A 87 -12.37 3.93 4.58
C MET A 87 -13.50 2.91 4.40
N ASN A 88 -14.12 2.86 3.22
CA ASN A 88 -15.23 1.94 2.94
C ASN A 88 -14.96 1.05 1.73
N LEU A 89 -13.74 0.55 1.59
CA LEU A 89 -13.30 -0.28 0.47
C LEU A 89 -12.89 -1.66 0.97
N SER A 90 -13.34 -2.70 0.27
CA SER A 90 -12.84 -4.06 0.46
C SER A 90 -11.48 -4.22 -0.23
N LEU A 91 -10.61 -5.05 0.34
CA LEU A 91 -9.34 -5.38 -0.28
C LEU A 91 -9.03 -6.87 -0.11
N GLN A 92 -8.35 -7.43 -1.11
CA GLN A 92 -7.95 -8.84 -1.05
C GLN A 92 -6.67 -9.07 -1.86
N THR A 93 -5.93 -10.12 -1.49
CA THR A 93 -4.85 -10.66 -2.30
C THR A 93 -5.10 -12.12 -2.61
N THR A 94 -4.81 -12.51 -3.86
CA THR A 94 -4.74 -13.91 -4.25
C THR A 94 -3.33 -14.27 -4.71
N VAL A 95 -2.90 -15.48 -4.39
CA VAL A 95 -1.67 -16.10 -4.90
C VAL A 95 -2.05 -17.29 -5.77
N ASN A 96 -1.75 -17.24 -7.07
CA ASN A 96 -2.19 -18.23 -8.05
C ASN A 96 -3.70 -18.54 -7.95
N GLY A 97 -4.53 -17.50 -7.76
CA GLY A 97 -5.97 -17.59 -7.67
C GLY A 97 -6.53 -18.03 -6.31
N LYS A 98 -5.68 -18.36 -5.33
CA LYS A 98 -6.13 -18.67 -3.97
C LYS A 98 -6.09 -17.42 -3.12
N ILE A 99 -7.21 -17.06 -2.48
CA ILE A 99 -7.27 -15.93 -1.54
C ILE A 99 -6.35 -16.22 -0.34
N THR A 100 -5.49 -15.26 -0.02
CA THR A 100 -4.56 -15.30 1.09
C THR A 100 -4.77 -14.13 2.06
N GLN A 101 -5.12 -12.95 1.54
CA GLN A 101 -5.51 -11.82 2.36
C GLN A 101 -6.93 -11.40 2.00
N SER A 102 -7.71 -11.00 2.99
CA SER A 102 -9.02 -10.38 2.82
C SER A 102 -9.23 -9.41 3.98
N GLY A 103 -9.56 -8.17 3.67
CA GLY A 103 -9.70 -7.11 4.65
C GLY A 103 -10.59 -5.99 4.16
N HIS A 104 -10.70 -4.97 4.98
CA HIS A 104 -11.48 -3.78 4.66
C HIS A 104 -10.75 -2.54 5.20
N THR A 105 -10.74 -1.46 4.45
CA THR A 105 -10.01 -0.24 4.84
C THR A 105 -10.50 0.36 6.18
N ARG A 106 -11.76 0.08 6.58
CA ARG A 106 -12.27 0.48 7.90
C ARG A 106 -11.54 -0.15 9.09
N ASP A 107 -10.84 -1.26 8.86
CA ASP A 107 -10.13 -2.01 9.89
C ASP A 107 -8.70 -1.49 10.13
N MET A 108 -8.29 -0.42 9.43
CA MET A 108 -7.02 0.26 9.68
C MET A 108 -6.94 0.76 11.11
N ILE A 109 -5.79 0.57 11.77
CA ILE A 109 -5.52 1.09 13.13
C ILE A 109 -5.55 2.62 13.12
N PHE A 110 -4.96 3.24 12.10
CA PHE A 110 -5.01 4.67 11.86
C PHE A 110 -5.67 4.95 10.52
N ASP A 111 -6.73 5.74 10.53
CA ASP A 111 -7.42 6.15 9.32
C ASP A 111 -6.57 7.13 8.48
N VAL A 112 -6.91 7.28 7.20
CA VAL A 112 -6.20 8.16 6.26
C VAL A 112 -6.04 9.59 6.80
N PRO A 113 -7.09 10.24 7.37
CA PRO A 113 -6.93 11.57 7.96
C PRO A 113 -5.92 11.64 9.09
N THR A 114 -5.87 10.62 9.97
CA THR A 114 -4.90 10.54 11.06
C THR A 114 -3.47 10.43 10.53
N LEU A 115 -3.25 9.62 9.50
CA LEU A 115 -1.92 9.47 8.87
C LEU A 115 -1.43 10.80 8.28
N ILE A 116 -2.30 11.53 7.56
CA ILE A 116 -1.95 12.82 6.96
C ILE A 116 -1.64 13.86 8.06
N GLU A 117 -2.48 13.95 9.10
CA GLU A 117 -2.22 14.84 10.24
C GLU A 117 -0.87 14.52 10.89
N TYR A 118 -0.62 13.25 11.16
CA TYR A 118 0.62 12.80 11.81
C TYR A 118 1.86 13.13 10.99
N PHE A 119 1.91 12.71 9.72
CA PHE A 119 3.09 12.94 8.89
C PHE A 119 3.31 14.42 8.59
N SER A 120 2.25 15.17 8.30
CA SER A 120 2.38 16.60 8.01
C SER A 120 2.80 17.44 9.23
N ALA A 121 2.68 16.91 10.45
CA ALA A 121 3.10 17.60 11.66
C ALA A 121 4.63 17.81 11.71
N PHE A 122 5.42 16.85 11.24
CA PHE A 122 6.89 16.93 11.31
C PHE A 122 7.57 17.05 9.95
N MET A 123 6.97 16.57 8.85
CA MET A 123 7.53 16.76 7.49
C MET A 123 6.52 17.45 6.56
N THR A 124 6.99 18.00 5.46
CA THR A 124 6.12 18.55 4.41
C THR A 124 5.87 17.46 3.38
N LEU A 125 4.60 17.09 3.20
CA LEU A 125 4.18 16.20 2.12
C LEU A 125 4.01 17.01 0.84
N GLN A 126 4.53 16.49 -0.27
CA GLN A 126 4.47 17.14 -1.57
C GLN A 126 3.47 16.42 -2.50
N PRO A 127 2.92 17.09 -3.51
CA PRO A 127 2.14 16.42 -4.55
C PRO A 127 2.95 15.27 -5.17
N GLY A 128 2.33 14.07 -5.22
CA GLY A 128 2.97 12.85 -5.70
C GLY A 128 3.60 11.98 -4.60
N ASP A 129 3.73 12.48 -3.37
CA ASP A 129 4.12 11.61 -2.25
C ASP A 129 3.04 10.55 -2.01
N LEU A 130 3.50 9.36 -1.61
CA LEU A 130 2.64 8.22 -1.31
C LEU A 130 2.69 7.87 0.17
N ILE A 131 1.51 7.64 0.75
CA ILE A 131 1.37 7.04 2.07
C ILE A 131 0.83 5.62 1.87
N LEU A 132 1.65 4.61 2.18
CA LEU A 132 1.23 3.22 2.26
C LEU A 132 0.60 2.99 3.62
N THR A 133 -0.61 2.43 3.64
CA THR A 133 -1.48 2.48 4.84
C THR A 133 -1.42 1.24 5.70
N GLY A 134 -0.61 0.27 5.33
CA GLY A 134 -0.50 -1.02 6.01
C GLY A 134 -1.39 -2.09 5.39
N THR A 135 -1.09 -3.33 5.73
CA THR A 135 -1.67 -4.52 5.12
C THR A 135 -2.47 -5.34 6.13
N PRO A 136 -3.57 -6.02 5.72
CA PRO A 136 -4.29 -6.97 6.57
C PRO A 136 -3.47 -8.26 6.81
N ASP A 137 -3.92 -9.08 7.75
CA ASP A 137 -3.38 -10.41 7.99
C ASP A 137 -3.48 -11.33 6.76
N GLY A 138 -2.70 -12.41 6.75
CA GLY A 138 -2.76 -13.44 5.71
C GLY A 138 -1.60 -13.40 4.70
N VAL A 139 -0.58 -12.62 4.97
CA VAL A 139 0.67 -12.60 4.20
C VAL A 139 1.31 -14.00 4.21
N VAL A 140 1.73 -14.49 3.04
CA VAL A 140 2.46 -15.76 2.90
C VAL A 140 3.70 -15.58 2.05
N ASN A 141 4.72 -16.38 2.32
CA ASN A 141 5.91 -16.41 1.46
C ASN A 141 5.57 -16.94 0.07
N CYS A 142 6.12 -16.31 -0.93
CA CYS A 142 5.91 -16.65 -2.33
C CYS A 142 7.22 -17.02 -3.03
N GLU A 143 7.14 -18.06 -3.86
CA GLU A 143 8.24 -18.51 -4.72
C GLU A 143 8.21 -17.79 -6.08
N VAL A 144 9.34 -17.83 -6.78
CA VAL A 144 9.45 -17.40 -8.18
C VAL A 144 8.37 -18.04 -9.05
N GLY A 145 7.81 -17.29 -9.96
CA GLY A 145 6.73 -17.71 -10.87
C GLY A 145 5.32 -17.60 -10.28
N LYS A 146 5.16 -17.30 -8.99
CA LYS A 146 3.83 -17.05 -8.41
C LYS A 146 3.25 -15.76 -8.95
N VAL A 147 1.96 -15.80 -9.29
CA VAL A 147 1.17 -14.62 -9.68
C VAL A 147 0.41 -14.13 -8.45
N ILE A 148 0.67 -12.89 -8.09
CA ILE A 148 0.01 -12.19 -6.99
C ILE A 148 -0.94 -11.15 -7.61
N VAL A 149 -2.21 -11.24 -7.25
CA VAL A 149 -3.22 -10.26 -7.64
C VAL A 149 -3.73 -9.59 -6.38
N THR A 150 -3.47 -8.30 -6.27
CA THR A 150 -3.90 -7.44 -5.17
C THR A 150 -5.01 -6.54 -5.67
N SER A 151 -6.19 -6.67 -5.08
CA SER A 151 -7.41 -5.99 -5.53
C SER A 151 -7.92 -5.06 -4.43
N ILE A 152 -8.27 -3.84 -4.80
CA ILE A 152 -9.00 -2.91 -3.92
C ILE A 152 -10.25 -2.43 -4.66
N GLU A 153 -11.38 -2.54 -3.98
CA GLU A 153 -12.68 -2.11 -4.48
C GLU A 153 -12.62 -0.64 -4.96
N GLY A 154 -13.18 -0.39 -6.14
CA GLY A 154 -13.18 0.94 -6.75
C GLY A 154 -11.86 1.37 -7.40
N ILE A 155 -10.76 0.60 -7.19
CA ILE A 155 -9.46 0.92 -7.79
C ILE A 155 -9.08 -0.10 -8.85
N GLY A 156 -9.19 -1.41 -8.55
CA GLY A 156 -8.89 -2.47 -9.51
C GLY A 156 -7.81 -3.43 -9.03
N ASP A 157 -7.21 -4.15 -9.99
CA ASP A 157 -6.30 -5.26 -9.73
C ASP A 157 -4.85 -4.91 -10.11
N LEU A 158 -3.97 -4.91 -9.13
CA LEU A 158 -2.53 -4.85 -9.34
C LEU A 158 -1.98 -6.28 -9.45
N ILE A 159 -1.52 -6.65 -10.65
CA ILE A 159 -1.06 -8.01 -10.94
C ILE A 159 0.47 -8.01 -11.03
N ASN A 160 1.10 -8.84 -10.22
CA ASN A 160 2.54 -9.02 -10.21
C ASN A 160 2.90 -10.50 -10.36
N THR A 161 4.01 -10.76 -11.05
CA THR A 161 4.64 -12.08 -11.07
C THR A 161 6.02 -11.98 -10.47
N LEU A 162 6.34 -12.86 -9.51
CA LEU A 162 7.68 -12.92 -8.96
C LEU A 162 8.64 -13.45 -10.04
N GLY A 163 9.57 -12.59 -10.46
CA GLY A 163 10.58 -12.92 -11.46
C GLY A 163 11.77 -13.67 -10.85
N GLU A 164 12.62 -14.22 -11.73
CA GLU A 164 13.92 -14.82 -11.38
C GLU A 164 14.94 -13.76 -10.94
#